data_241df6614be6cbec22888d482e9750d5
#
_entry.id   241df6614be6cbec22888d482e9750d5
#
_cell.length_a   1.000
_cell.length_b   1.000
_cell.length_c   1.000
_cell.angle_alpha   90.00
_cell.angle_beta   90.00
_cell.angle_gamma   90.00
#
_symmetry.space_group_name_H-M   'P 1'
#
loop_
_entity.id
_entity.type
_entity.pdbx_description
1 polymer ?
#
loop_
_entity_poly.entity_id
_entity_poly.type
_entity_poly.pdbx_seq_one_letter_code
_entity_poly.pdbx_strand_id
1 'polypeptide(L)'
;MKYLDYWSYLSLSLAKLFLFSLLTASAFDLPFLFINLATILMMTSWALLVKPQTRRWILFASLFLHSTLLISDVWYYRYFGNLLSVALLSDIGQMGDVRGGFLTLIQAPDFILFTDLLVYAAILVYMKRHPITESKRLGRRLAASGFLIGLIVFTVPTAVHYAEADHRKTPISNMREYYQFGFWGYHGLDTFRGLRDALNLGDDLTERERGQIEALATEPVEATADTNVIVVQLESFQTSVIGQTVNGQELTPNLNALRDEMLYFPNFYHQTHEGRTSDAEFTVNASLYPVQSGSVYTQYATNTFDALPEQLRRAGYDTAAMHAFDKEFWNRANFYEQIGYNHFFHQDDYPTKPVIGMAVGDKEFLTTSVDHLDTLDEPFYSFMVALTSHTPYEIPDEEKRLDLSGYDDSLLEDYYHTVHYSDAAVGLMVEQLKADEKWDNTLVVFYGDHDSGLTAAGDEMAVKADADSTVELFQLDRSVPLFIKPAGLERGQTVQASGGQVDLAPTILDLLGMTPTYMLGRSLLDDEPNLTVFRNGSFRYDDLYFVPDLTEPVGSGMCYSVETGDDLPLQACEPYIDEAAEQLRLSDTMIEKDALSDFTQHD
;
A
#
# COMPACT_ATOMS: atom_id res chain seq x y z
N MET A 1 -35.79 -31.57 11.45
CA MET A 1 -35.38 -31.23 10.04
C MET A 1 -34.32 -32.25 9.58
N LYS A 2 -34.52 -32.87 8.40
CA LYS A 2 -33.45 -33.71 7.79
C LYS A 2 -32.28 -32.82 7.43
N TYR A 3 -31.04 -33.26 7.69
CA TYR A 3 -29.80 -32.50 7.43
C TYR A 3 -29.70 -31.19 8.23
N LEU A 4 -30.13 -31.19 9.49
CA LEU A 4 -30.06 -30.02 10.36
C LEU A 4 -28.64 -29.50 10.52
N ASP A 5 -27.64 -30.39 10.61
CA ASP A 5 -26.22 -30.08 10.66
C ASP A 5 -25.77 -29.24 9.44
N TYR A 6 -26.18 -29.61 8.23
CA TYR A 6 -25.82 -28.87 7.02
C TYR A 6 -26.52 -27.50 6.91
N TRP A 7 -27.83 -27.44 7.23
CA TRP A 7 -28.55 -26.19 7.19
C TRP A 7 -28.06 -25.20 8.26
N SER A 8 -27.74 -25.72 9.46
CA SER A 8 -27.13 -24.88 10.50
C SER A 8 -25.75 -24.39 10.10
N TYR A 9 -24.94 -25.22 9.46
CA TYR A 9 -23.66 -24.82 8.90
C TYR A 9 -23.81 -23.65 7.93
N LEU A 10 -24.70 -23.75 6.94
CA LEU A 10 -24.93 -22.67 5.96
C LEU A 10 -25.37 -21.37 6.65
N SER A 11 -26.32 -21.46 7.59
CA SER A 11 -26.81 -20.27 8.30
C SER A 11 -25.72 -19.61 9.16
N LEU A 12 -24.90 -20.41 9.84
CA LEU A 12 -23.80 -19.90 10.67
C LEU A 12 -22.68 -19.30 9.81
N SER A 13 -22.36 -19.92 8.66
CA SER A 13 -21.37 -19.38 7.73
C SER A 13 -21.78 -18.01 7.17
N LEU A 14 -23.05 -17.83 6.82
CA LEU A 14 -23.57 -16.54 6.35
C LEU A 14 -23.64 -15.50 7.47
N ALA A 15 -24.02 -15.92 8.69
CA ALA A 15 -24.05 -15.03 9.85
C ALA A 15 -22.65 -14.50 10.20
N LYS A 16 -21.59 -15.30 10.02
CA LYS A 16 -20.21 -14.85 10.20
C LYS A 16 -19.81 -13.76 9.22
N LEU A 17 -20.18 -13.89 7.97
CA LEU A 17 -19.90 -12.87 6.94
C LEU A 17 -20.60 -11.55 7.26
N PHE A 18 -21.81 -11.61 7.81
CA PHE A 18 -22.49 -10.41 8.32
C PHE A 18 -21.76 -9.80 9.52
N LEU A 19 -21.27 -10.64 10.47
CA LEU A 19 -20.47 -10.15 11.59
C LEU A 19 -19.14 -9.56 11.12
N PHE A 20 -18.51 -10.17 10.12
CA PHE A 20 -17.30 -9.63 9.48
C PHE A 20 -17.55 -8.23 8.91
N SER A 21 -18.62 -8.06 8.14
CA SER A 21 -19.00 -6.75 7.60
C SER A 21 -19.22 -5.69 8.68
N LEU A 22 -19.79 -6.07 9.84
CA LEU A 22 -19.93 -5.15 10.98
C LEU A 22 -18.59 -4.77 11.61
N LEU A 23 -17.64 -5.72 11.69
CA LEU A 23 -16.31 -5.49 12.28
C LEU A 23 -15.39 -4.66 11.36
N THR A 24 -15.61 -4.71 10.07
CA THR A 24 -14.81 -4.02 9.04
C THR A 24 -15.51 -2.81 8.43
N ALA A 25 -16.72 -2.50 8.88
CA ALA A 25 -17.61 -1.49 8.28
C ALA A 25 -17.79 -1.66 6.75
N SER A 26 -17.63 -2.90 6.25
CA SER A 26 -17.73 -3.22 4.82
C SER A 26 -19.19 -3.46 4.41
N ALA A 27 -19.50 -3.28 3.12
CA ALA A 27 -20.85 -3.46 2.59
C ALA A 27 -21.33 -4.91 2.71
N PHE A 28 -22.63 -5.08 2.99
CA PHE A 28 -23.31 -6.38 3.02
C PHE A 28 -24.69 -6.25 2.38
N ASP A 29 -24.75 -6.48 1.09
CA ASP A 29 -25.96 -6.37 0.29
C ASP A 29 -26.50 -7.73 -0.17
N LEU A 30 -27.59 -7.73 -0.94
CA LEU A 30 -28.19 -8.96 -1.45
C LEU A 30 -27.33 -9.67 -2.51
N PRO A 31 -26.72 -9.00 -3.50
CA PRO A 31 -25.77 -9.62 -4.41
C PRO A 31 -24.64 -10.33 -3.68
N PHE A 32 -24.00 -9.68 -2.72
CA PHE A 32 -22.93 -10.24 -1.92
C PHE A 32 -23.39 -11.46 -1.08
N LEU A 33 -24.59 -11.41 -0.51
CA LEU A 33 -25.18 -12.56 0.18
C LEU A 33 -25.36 -13.76 -0.75
N PHE A 34 -25.87 -13.53 -1.98
CA PHE A 34 -26.10 -14.62 -2.94
C PHE A 34 -24.81 -15.23 -3.47
N ILE A 35 -23.79 -14.43 -3.79
CA ILE A 35 -22.51 -14.97 -4.26
C ILE A 35 -21.81 -15.79 -3.17
N ASN A 36 -21.84 -15.35 -1.92
CA ASN A 36 -21.31 -16.12 -0.80
C ASN A 36 -22.09 -17.41 -0.55
N LEU A 37 -23.43 -17.38 -0.61
CA LEU A 37 -24.23 -18.61 -0.51
C LEU A 37 -23.86 -19.57 -1.65
N ALA A 38 -23.68 -19.07 -2.86
CA ALA A 38 -23.31 -19.87 -4.03
C ALA A 38 -21.94 -20.55 -3.84
N THR A 39 -20.92 -19.81 -3.42
CA THR A 39 -19.58 -20.37 -3.20
C THR A 39 -19.57 -21.39 -2.07
N ILE A 40 -20.26 -21.13 -0.95
CA ILE A 40 -20.40 -22.07 0.16
C ILE A 40 -21.12 -23.36 -0.30
N LEU A 41 -22.21 -23.24 -1.07
CA LEU A 41 -22.92 -24.39 -1.62
C LEU A 41 -22.03 -25.20 -2.56
N MET A 42 -21.32 -24.55 -3.46
CA MET A 42 -20.41 -25.21 -4.41
C MET A 42 -19.31 -25.98 -3.68
N MET A 43 -18.70 -25.37 -2.67
CA MET A 43 -17.61 -25.98 -1.90
C MET A 43 -18.06 -27.11 -0.95
N THR A 44 -19.28 -27.07 -0.43
CA THR A 44 -19.68 -27.94 0.70
C THR A 44 -20.83 -28.90 0.42
N SER A 45 -21.56 -28.76 -0.71
CA SER A 45 -22.71 -29.64 -1.05
C SER A 45 -22.32 -31.12 -1.12
N TRP A 46 -21.10 -31.45 -1.53
CA TRP A 46 -20.59 -32.81 -1.59
C TRP A 46 -20.56 -33.49 -0.19
N ALA A 47 -20.48 -32.72 0.89
CA ALA A 47 -20.51 -33.24 2.24
C ALA A 47 -21.83 -33.99 2.54
N LEU A 48 -22.92 -33.66 1.83
CA LEU A 48 -24.20 -34.38 1.94
C LEU A 48 -24.13 -35.83 1.41
N LEU A 49 -23.10 -36.19 0.65
CA LEU A 49 -22.85 -37.55 0.15
C LEU A 49 -22.10 -38.40 1.16
N VAL A 50 -21.46 -37.78 2.15
CA VAL A 50 -20.65 -38.46 3.16
C VAL A 50 -21.52 -38.97 4.31
N LYS A 51 -21.00 -39.95 5.08
CA LYS A 51 -21.69 -40.49 6.27
C LYS A 51 -21.96 -39.34 7.28
N PRO A 52 -23.11 -39.31 7.95
CA PRO A 52 -23.49 -38.21 8.84
C PRO A 52 -22.44 -37.86 9.90
N GLN A 53 -21.79 -38.84 10.48
CA GLN A 53 -20.77 -38.61 11.50
C GLN A 53 -19.53 -37.91 10.90
N THR A 54 -19.04 -38.35 9.76
CA THR A 54 -17.91 -37.73 9.05
C THR A 54 -18.27 -36.34 8.55
N ARG A 55 -19.47 -36.15 8.00
CA ARG A 55 -19.98 -34.85 7.55
C ARG A 55 -19.94 -33.80 8.68
N ARG A 56 -20.42 -34.16 9.86
CA ARG A 56 -20.45 -33.26 11.02
C ARG A 56 -19.06 -32.74 11.39
N TRP A 57 -18.06 -33.61 11.35
CA TRP A 57 -16.66 -33.20 11.61
C TRP A 57 -16.08 -32.35 10.48
N ILE A 58 -16.39 -32.67 9.23
CA ILE A 58 -15.96 -31.86 8.08
C ILE A 58 -16.55 -30.45 8.20
N LEU A 59 -17.86 -30.33 8.47
CA LEU A 59 -18.53 -29.04 8.59
C LEU A 59 -18.05 -28.26 9.81
N PHE A 60 -17.74 -28.93 10.93
CA PHE A 60 -17.15 -28.30 12.10
C PHE A 60 -15.74 -27.75 11.80
N ALA A 61 -14.90 -28.55 11.15
CA ALA A 61 -13.56 -28.12 10.75
C ALA A 61 -13.63 -26.96 9.73
N SER A 62 -14.59 -27.01 8.81
CA SER A 62 -14.82 -25.92 7.84
C SER A 62 -15.26 -24.62 8.55
N LEU A 63 -16.14 -24.69 9.58
CA LEU A 63 -16.51 -23.52 10.38
C LEU A 63 -15.31 -22.95 11.14
N PHE A 64 -14.47 -23.82 11.69
CA PHE A 64 -13.24 -23.39 12.38
C PHE A 64 -12.27 -22.68 11.44
N LEU A 65 -12.01 -23.27 10.26
CA LEU A 65 -11.17 -22.65 9.24
C LEU A 65 -11.74 -21.30 8.80
N HIS A 66 -13.06 -21.23 8.57
CA HIS A 66 -13.73 -20.00 8.19
C HIS A 66 -13.59 -18.90 9.27
N SER A 67 -13.73 -19.25 10.58
CA SER A 67 -13.49 -18.30 11.66
C SER A 67 -12.05 -17.82 11.71
N THR A 68 -11.09 -18.73 11.51
CA THR A 68 -9.66 -18.39 11.54
C THR A 68 -9.30 -17.44 10.40
N LEU A 69 -9.74 -17.70 9.17
CA LEU A 69 -9.50 -16.81 8.04
C LEU A 69 -10.17 -15.45 8.24
N LEU A 70 -11.45 -15.43 8.65
CA LEU A 70 -12.17 -14.17 8.88
C LEU A 70 -11.53 -13.29 9.96
N ILE A 71 -11.05 -13.87 11.06
CA ILE A 71 -10.40 -13.07 12.11
C ILE A 71 -9.04 -12.55 11.64
N SER A 72 -8.31 -13.32 10.84
CA SER A 72 -7.06 -12.87 10.22
C SER A 72 -7.32 -11.71 9.26
N ASP A 73 -8.37 -11.82 8.43
CA ASP A 73 -8.79 -10.73 7.54
C ASP A 73 -9.27 -9.49 8.30
N VAL A 74 -9.96 -9.62 9.45
CA VAL A 74 -10.33 -8.47 10.29
C VAL A 74 -9.10 -7.71 10.78
N TRP A 75 -8.09 -8.43 11.27
CA TRP A 75 -6.86 -7.81 11.76
C TRP A 75 -6.07 -7.16 10.62
N TYR A 76 -5.97 -7.84 9.49
CA TYR A 76 -5.28 -7.31 8.30
C TYR A 76 -6.00 -6.08 7.74
N TYR A 77 -7.33 -6.15 7.63
CA TYR A 77 -8.16 -5.05 7.14
C TYR A 77 -8.05 -3.77 7.98
N ARG A 78 -7.93 -3.90 9.31
CA ARG A 78 -7.75 -2.74 10.20
C ARG A 78 -6.50 -1.94 9.92
N TYR A 79 -5.46 -2.57 9.42
CA TYR A 79 -4.19 -1.90 9.17
C TYR A 79 -4.03 -1.49 7.70
N PHE A 80 -4.37 -2.37 6.79
CA PHE A 80 -4.14 -2.17 5.36
C PHE A 80 -5.38 -1.79 4.56
N GLY A 81 -6.59 -1.82 5.12
CA GLY A 81 -7.83 -1.61 4.38
C GLY A 81 -8.11 -2.68 3.31
N ASN A 82 -7.43 -3.83 3.37
CA ASN A 82 -7.45 -4.88 2.36
C ASN A 82 -7.61 -6.27 3.01
N LEU A 83 -7.72 -7.33 2.20
CA LEU A 83 -7.85 -8.71 2.65
C LEU A 83 -6.53 -9.47 2.52
N LEU A 84 -6.34 -10.44 3.41
CA LEU A 84 -5.16 -11.29 3.42
C LEU A 84 -5.03 -12.07 2.10
N SER A 85 -3.82 -12.04 1.52
CA SER A 85 -3.47 -12.79 0.32
C SER A 85 -2.41 -13.86 0.61
N VAL A 86 -2.39 -14.93 -0.20
CA VAL A 86 -1.31 -15.93 -0.14
C VAL A 86 0.04 -15.37 -0.58
N ALA A 87 0.06 -14.26 -1.31
CA ALA A 87 1.28 -13.55 -1.67
C ALA A 87 2.11 -13.15 -0.45
N LEU A 88 1.44 -12.83 0.68
CA LEU A 88 2.07 -12.47 1.95
C LEU A 88 2.82 -13.62 2.65
N LEU A 89 2.71 -14.84 2.14
CA LEU A 89 3.49 -15.96 2.69
C LEU A 89 5.00 -15.75 2.53
N SER A 90 5.44 -14.96 1.55
CA SER A 90 6.82 -14.55 1.38
C SER A 90 7.32 -13.67 2.53
N ASP A 91 6.43 -12.89 3.15
CA ASP A 91 6.75 -11.87 4.14
C ASP A 91 6.66 -12.37 5.60
N ILE A 92 6.21 -13.63 5.80
CA ILE A 92 6.06 -14.23 7.14
C ILE A 92 7.34 -14.13 7.98
N GLY A 93 8.52 -14.22 7.34
CA GLY A 93 9.81 -14.12 8.03
C GLY A 93 10.03 -12.80 8.74
N GLN A 94 9.41 -11.71 8.26
CA GLN A 94 9.58 -10.34 8.77
C GLN A 94 8.56 -9.98 9.87
N MET A 95 7.50 -10.78 10.04
CA MET A 95 6.48 -10.53 11.07
C MET A 95 7.02 -10.48 12.51
N GLY A 96 8.20 -11.05 12.74
CA GLY A 96 8.88 -11.02 14.04
C GLY A 96 9.24 -9.60 14.49
N ASP A 97 9.67 -8.78 13.56
CA ASP A 97 10.22 -7.45 13.80
C ASP A 97 9.12 -6.39 14.02
N VAL A 98 7.92 -6.63 13.44
CA VAL A 98 6.74 -5.75 13.59
C VAL A 98 5.71 -6.27 14.60
N ARG A 99 6.09 -7.24 15.44
CA ARG A 99 5.19 -7.90 16.40
C ARG A 99 4.46 -6.93 17.34
N GLY A 100 5.11 -5.85 17.74
CA GLY A 100 4.52 -4.82 18.63
C GLY A 100 3.27 -4.21 18.01
N GLY A 101 3.37 -3.73 16.78
CA GLY A 101 2.26 -3.13 16.04
C GLY A 101 1.12 -4.11 15.77
N PHE A 102 1.44 -5.37 15.40
CA PHE A 102 0.41 -6.38 15.13
C PHE A 102 -0.48 -6.69 16.36
N LEU A 103 0.08 -6.69 17.57
CA LEU A 103 -0.69 -6.99 18.77
C LEU A 103 -1.74 -5.91 19.09
N THR A 104 -1.54 -4.67 18.65
CA THR A 104 -2.50 -3.58 18.85
C THR A 104 -3.77 -3.74 18.01
N LEU A 105 -3.70 -4.51 16.91
CA LEU A 105 -4.82 -4.76 16.02
C LEU A 105 -5.83 -5.76 16.59
N ILE A 106 -5.43 -6.55 17.60
CA ILE A 106 -6.26 -7.61 18.19
C ILE A 106 -7.23 -7.00 19.20
N GLN A 107 -8.52 -7.11 18.93
CA GLN A 107 -9.57 -6.62 19.83
C GLN A 107 -10.42 -7.77 20.36
N ALA A 108 -10.85 -7.66 21.63
CA ALA A 108 -11.69 -8.70 22.26
C ALA A 108 -13.01 -9.01 21.53
N PRO A 109 -13.72 -8.04 20.91
CA PRO A 109 -14.92 -8.31 20.11
C PRO A 109 -14.69 -9.23 18.91
N ASP A 110 -13.47 -9.32 18.35
CA ASP A 110 -13.19 -10.13 17.16
C ASP A 110 -13.47 -11.61 17.38
N PHE A 111 -13.26 -12.08 18.61
CA PHE A 111 -13.48 -13.48 18.98
C PHE A 111 -14.95 -13.91 18.93
N ILE A 112 -15.89 -12.96 18.68
CA ILE A 112 -17.30 -13.30 18.40
C ILE A 112 -17.42 -14.22 17.17
N LEU A 113 -16.47 -14.14 16.23
CA LEU A 113 -16.41 -14.98 15.02
C LEU A 113 -16.23 -16.47 15.33
N PHE A 114 -15.86 -16.86 16.55
CA PHE A 114 -15.75 -18.25 16.99
C PHE A 114 -16.97 -18.75 17.78
N THR A 115 -17.95 -17.89 18.11
CA THR A 115 -19.12 -18.26 18.92
C THR A 115 -20.04 -19.25 18.21
N ASP A 116 -20.05 -19.25 16.90
CA ASP A 116 -20.79 -20.20 16.06
C ASP A 116 -20.34 -21.65 16.26
N LEU A 117 -19.07 -21.90 16.59
CA LEU A 117 -18.57 -23.24 16.91
C LEU A 117 -19.27 -23.81 18.14
N LEU A 118 -19.52 -22.97 19.14
CA LEU A 118 -20.28 -23.36 20.34
C LEU A 118 -21.74 -23.67 20.00
N VAL A 119 -22.36 -22.82 19.16
CA VAL A 119 -23.73 -23.02 18.68
C VAL A 119 -23.82 -24.31 17.86
N TYR A 120 -22.89 -24.51 16.93
CA TYR A 120 -22.88 -25.74 16.12
C TYR A 120 -22.64 -26.99 16.97
N ALA A 121 -21.70 -26.95 17.93
CA ALA A 121 -21.48 -28.05 18.87
C ALA A 121 -22.74 -28.37 19.68
N ALA A 122 -23.47 -27.35 20.15
CA ALA A 122 -24.75 -27.55 20.85
C ALA A 122 -25.79 -28.25 19.95
N ILE A 123 -25.87 -27.84 18.66
CA ILE A 123 -26.73 -28.51 17.66
C ILE A 123 -26.32 -29.96 17.46
N LEU A 124 -25.04 -30.27 17.41
CA LEU A 124 -24.56 -31.66 17.28
C LEU A 124 -24.90 -32.50 18.50
N VAL A 125 -24.80 -31.93 19.72
CA VAL A 125 -25.24 -32.61 20.96
C VAL A 125 -26.74 -32.85 20.94
N TYR A 126 -27.54 -31.86 20.52
CA TYR A 126 -29.00 -32.01 20.36
C TYR A 126 -29.32 -33.14 19.37
N MET A 127 -28.68 -33.19 18.19
CA MET A 127 -28.89 -34.23 17.19
C MET A 127 -28.46 -35.63 17.67
N LYS A 128 -27.44 -35.72 18.54
CA LYS A 128 -27.05 -36.99 19.17
C LYS A 128 -28.13 -37.52 20.09
N ARG A 129 -28.84 -36.62 20.82
CA ARG A 129 -29.94 -36.98 21.72
C ARG A 129 -31.25 -37.25 20.97
N HIS A 130 -31.42 -36.65 19.79
CA HIS A 130 -32.63 -36.77 18.97
C HIS A 130 -32.23 -37.27 17.56
N PRO A 131 -31.96 -38.58 17.42
CA PRO A 131 -31.46 -39.13 16.14
C PRO A 131 -32.50 -38.93 15.04
N ILE A 132 -32.05 -38.36 13.91
CA ILE A 132 -32.88 -38.08 12.75
C ILE A 132 -32.51 -39.08 11.65
N THR A 133 -33.51 -39.77 11.09
CA THR A 133 -33.29 -40.66 9.96
C THR A 133 -33.15 -39.88 8.67
N GLU A 134 -31.97 -39.95 8.04
CA GLU A 134 -31.66 -39.28 6.81
C GLU A 134 -31.98 -40.17 5.60
N SER A 135 -32.40 -39.56 4.50
CA SER A 135 -32.67 -40.24 3.24
C SER A 135 -31.50 -40.04 2.28
N LYS A 136 -30.75 -41.09 1.96
CA LYS A 136 -29.64 -41.05 0.97
C LYS A 136 -30.05 -40.46 -0.38
N ARG A 137 -31.32 -40.74 -0.82
CA ARG A 137 -31.84 -40.20 -2.07
C ARG A 137 -32.03 -38.68 -1.98
N LEU A 138 -32.55 -38.18 -0.86
CA LEU A 138 -32.71 -36.75 -0.63
C LEU A 138 -31.33 -36.07 -0.52
N GLY A 139 -30.37 -36.66 0.18
CA GLY A 139 -29.00 -36.15 0.30
C GLY A 139 -28.32 -35.97 -1.07
N ARG A 140 -28.42 -36.98 -1.94
CA ARG A 140 -27.89 -36.89 -3.31
C ARG A 140 -28.56 -35.78 -4.12
N ARG A 141 -29.88 -35.59 -4.01
CA ARG A 141 -30.60 -34.53 -4.69
C ARG A 141 -30.18 -33.16 -4.18
N LEU A 142 -30.10 -32.98 -2.85
CA LEU A 142 -29.66 -31.72 -2.26
C LEU A 142 -28.22 -31.41 -2.62
N ALA A 143 -27.32 -32.40 -2.62
CA ALA A 143 -25.94 -32.22 -3.04
C ALA A 143 -25.84 -31.75 -4.50
N ALA A 144 -26.54 -32.46 -5.41
CA ALA A 144 -26.51 -32.12 -6.83
C ALA A 144 -27.18 -30.76 -7.10
N SER A 145 -28.33 -30.47 -6.47
CA SER A 145 -29.02 -29.18 -6.64
C SER A 145 -28.23 -28.04 -6.03
N GLY A 146 -27.67 -28.21 -4.83
CA GLY A 146 -26.85 -27.19 -4.16
C GLY A 146 -25.59 -26.86 -4.97
N PHE A 147 -24.88 -27.87 -5.44
CA PHE A 147 -23.73 -27.67 -6.31
C PHE A 147 -24.08 -26.99 -7.62
N LEU A 148 -25.13 -27.43 -8.30
CA LEU A 148 -25.56 -26.87 -9.60
C LEU A 148 -26.04 -25.40 -9.44
N ILE A 149 -26.84 -25.12 -8.41
CA ILE A 149 -27.28 -23.74 -8.11
C ILE A 149 -26.05 -22.87 -7.80
N GLY A 150 -25.16 -23.33 -6.94
CA GLY A 150 -23.91 -22.62 -6.62
C GLY A 150 -23.08 -22.35 -7.87
N LEU A 151 -22.90 -23.37 -8.70
CA LEU A 151 -22.15 -23.26 -9.94
C LEU A 151 -22.77 -22.22 -10.90
N ILE A 152 -24.09 -22.24 -11.10
CA ILE A 152 -24.79 -21.30 -12.00
C ILE A 152 -24.68 -19.87 -11.46
N VAL A 153 -24.98 -19.68 -10.17
CA VAL A 153 -24.96 -18.35 -9.54
C VAL A 153 -23.54 -17.79 -9.48
N PHE A 154 -22.52 -18.63 -9.41
CA PHE A 154 -21.12 -18.19 -9.46
C PHE A 154 -20.64 -17.94 -10.90
N THR A 155 -20.86 -18.93 -11.81
CA THR A 155 -20.23 -18.90 -13.14
C THR A 155 -20.92 -17.94 -14.11
N VAL A 156 -22.24 -17.73 -14.01
CA VAL A 156 -22.96 -16.86 -14.96
C VAL A 156 -22.54 -15.39 -14.81
N PRO A 157 -22.58 -14.78 -13.61
CA PRO A 157 -22.07 -13.41 -13.44
C PRO A 157 -20.58 -13.30 -13.78
N THR A 158 -19.78 -14.28 -13.36
CA THR A 158 -18.34 -14.32 -13.66
C THR A 158 -18.08 -14.39 -15.16
N ALA A 159 -18.79 -15.26 -15.88
CA ALA A 159 -18.64 -15.39 -17.34
C ALA A 159 -19.13 -14.13 -18.08
N VAL A 160 -20.20 -13.50 -17.62
CA VAL A 160 -20.66 -12.21 -18.18
C VAL A 160 -19.61 -11.14 -17.95
N HIS A 161 -19.05 -11.06 -16.74
CA HIS A 161 -18.00 -10.12 -16.40
C HIS A 161 -16.77 -10.28 -17.32
N TYR A 162 -16.27 -11.52 -17.50
CA TYR A 162 -15.13 -11.77 -18.37
C TYR A 162 -15.44 -11.73 -19.87
N ALA A 163 -16.67 -12.04 -20.29
CA ALA A 163 -17.05 -11.99 -21.70
C ALA A 163 -17.28 -10.55 -22.20
N GLU A 164 -17.66 -9.68 -21.29
CA GLU A 164 -17.71 -8.24 -21.56
C GLU A 164 -16.32 -7.60 -21.39
N ALA A 165 -15.26 -8.39 -21.45
CA ALA A 165 -13.89 -7.99 -21.19
C ALA A 165 -13.41 -6.86 -22.12
N ASP A 166 -13.96 -5.73 -21.87
CA ASP A 166 -13.26 -4.47 -22.02
C ASP A 166 -12.22 -4.41 -20.88
N HIS A 167 -11.04 -3.93 -21.15
CA HIS A 167 -9.90 -3.81 -20.20
C HIS A 167 -10.26 -3.07 -18.89
N ARG A 168 -11.38 -2.39 -18.85
CA ARG A 168 -11.98 -1.72 -17.70
C ARG A 168 -12.41 -2.64 -16.55
N LYS A 169 -12.46 -3.95 -16.77
CA LYS A 169 -13.11 -4.89 -15.84
C LYS A 169 -12.14 -5.80 -15.09
N THR A 170 -10.84 -5.66 -15.31
CA THR A 170 -9.85 -6.37 -14.51
C THR A 170 -9.86 -5.78 -13.10
N PRO A 171 -10.06 -6.57 -12.06
CA PRO A 171 -9.99 -6.09 -10.69
C PRO A 171 -8.61 -5.51 -10.42
N ILE A 172 -8.58 -4.32 -9.85
CA ILE A 172 -7.36 -3.62 -9.45
C ILE A 172 -7.24 -3.56 -7.92
N SER A 173 -8.15 -4.23 -7.20
CA SER A 173 -8.24 -4.23 -5.76
C SER A 173 -8.81 -5.55 -5.24
N ASN A 174 -8.18 -6.13 -4.21
CA ASN A 174 -8.66 -7.34 -3.53
C ASN A 174 -10.07 -7.16 -2.96
N MET A 175 -10.39 -5.97 -2.46
CA MET A 175 -11.73 -5.68 -1.94
C MET A 175 -12.80 -5.75 -3.04
N ARG A 176 -12.50 -5.30 -4.26
CA ARG A 176 -13.41 -5.45 -5.41
C ARG A 176 -13.63 -6.92 -5.75
N GLU A 177 -12.57 -7.72 -5.78
CA GLU A 177 -12.68 -9.16 -6.01
C GLU A 177 -13.49 -9.87 -4.92
N TYR A 178 -13.32 -9.45 -3.68
CA TYR A 178 -14.12 -9.95 -2.56
C TYR A 178 -15.62 -9.70 -2.74
N TYR A 179 -16.01 -8.50 -3.14
CA TYR A 179 -17.42 -8.20 -3.42
C TYR A 179 -17.93 -8.96 -4.64
N GLN A 180 -17.11 -9.11 -5.66
CA GLN A 180 -17.49 -9.77 -6.92
C GLN A 180 -17.61 -11.29 -6.79
N PHE A 181 -16.69 -11.94 -6.09
CA PHE A 181 -16.60 -13.41 -6.02
C PHE A 181 -17.01 -13.99 -4.66
N GLY A 182 -17.26 -13.13 -3.67
CA GLY A 182 -17.53 -13.53 -2.29
C GLY A 182 -16.27 -14.00 -1.58
N PHE A 183 -16.35 -14.20 -0.26
CA PHE A 183 -15.23 -14.55 0.60
C PHE A 183 -14.42 -15.77 0.10
N TRP A 184 -15.10 -16.90 -0.08
CA TRP A 184 -14.44 -18.13 -0.55
C TRP A 184 -14.01 -18.07 -2.02
N GLY A 185 -14.72 -17.27 -2.84
CA GLY A 185 -14.34 -17.05 -4.22
C GLY A 185 -13.03 -16.25 -4.32
N TYR A 186 -12.90 -15.18 -3.57
CA TYR A 186 -11.68 -14.39 -3.47
C TYR A 186 -10.49 -15.24 -3.01
N HIS A 187 -10.55 -15.86 -1.83
CA HIS A 187 -9.44 -16.69 -1.32
C HIS A 187 -9.10 -17.88 -2.23
N GLY A 188 -10.10 -18.42 -2.94
CA GLY A 188 -9.88 -19.49 -3.92
C GLY A 188 -9.10 -19.01 -5.15
N LEU A 189 -9.43 -17.84 -5.68
CA LEU A 189 -8.74 -17.22 -6.81
C LEU A 189 -7.33 -16.77 -6.43
N ASP A 190 -7.19 -16.14 -5.27
CA ASP A 190 -5.92 -15.74 -4.71
C ASP A 190 -4.97 -16.93 -4.54
N THR A 191 -5.44 -18.04 -3.92
CA THR A 191 -4.67 -19.26 -3.80
C THR A 191 -4.29 -19.86 -5.18
N PHE A 192 -5.20 -19.78 -6.16
CA PHE A 192 -4.92 -20.26 -7.51
C PHE A 192 -3.84 -19.43 -8.20
N ARG A 193 -3.89 -18.09 -8.06
CA ARG A 193 -2.85 -17.18 -8.58
C ARG A 193 -1.50 -17.48 -7.94
N GLY A 194 -1.43 -17.48 -6.61
CA GLY A 194 -0.18 -17.78 -5.91
C GLY A 194 0.42 -19.15 -6.26
N LEU A 195 -0.43 -20.16 -6.51
CA LEU A 195 0.06 -21.46 -6.98
C LEU A 195 0.58 -21.40 -8.44
N ARG A 196 -0.11 -20.66 -9.31
CA ARG A 196 0.31 -20.46 -10.71
C ARG A 196 1.69 -19.77 -10.76
N ASP A 197 1.85 -18.74 -9.96
CA ASP A 197 3.09 -17.96 -9.89
C ASP A 197 4.23 -18.78 -9.28
N ALA A 198 3.97 -19.54 -8.21
CA ALA A 198 4.94 -20.47 -7.62
C ALA A 198 5.38 -21.59 -8.58
N LEU A 199 4.56 -21.91 -9.59
CA LEU A 199 4.89 -22.90 -10.63
C LEU A 199 5.47 -22.26 -11.91
N ASN A 200 5.71 -20.94 -11.91
CA ASN A 200 6.15 -20.19 -13.09
C ASN A 200 5.27 -20.41 -14.33
N LEU A 201 3.96 -20.46 -14.13
CA LEU A 201 2.97 -20.63 -15.20
C LEU A 201 2.38 -19.26 -15.61
N GLY A 202 3.20 -18.20 -15.57
CA GLY A 202 2.83 -16.86 -16.04
C GLY A 202 2.51 -16.85 -17.55
N ASP A 203 1.68 -15.90 -17.95
CA ASP A 203 1.38 -15.67 -19.37
C ASP A 203 2.46 -14.77 -19.98
N ASP A 204 2.88 -15.05 -21.21
CA ASP A 204 3.75 -14.17 -21.98
C ASP A 204 3.08 -12.80 -22.20
N LEU A 205 3.91 -11.78 -22.48
CA LEU A 205 3.40 -10.47 -22.89
C LEU A 205 2.58 -10.58 -24.19
N THR A 206 1.37 -10.03 -24.15
CA THR A 206 0.58 -9.85 -25.37
C THR A 206 1.18 -8.78 -26.26
N GLU A 207 0.85 -8.78 -27.55
CA GLU A 207 1.29 -7.75 -28.50
C GLU A 207 0.88 -6.32 -28.06
N ARG A 208 -0.27 -6.18 -27.43
CA ARG A 208 -0.75 -4.92 -26.89
C ARG A 208 0.11 -4.44 -25.72
N GLU A 209 0.31 -5.31 -24.72
CA GLU A 209 1.13 -5.00 -23.54
C GLU A 209 2.56 -4.64 -23.97
N ARG A 210 3.15 -5.41 -24.88
CA ARG A 210 4.46 -5.10 -25.47
C ARG A 210 4.49 -3.72 -26.11
N GLY A 211 3.52 -3.37 -26.95
CA GLY A 211 3.43 -2.07 -27.59
C GLY A 211 3.23 -0.90 -26.61
N GLN A 212 2.53 -1.14 -25.49
CA GLN A 212 2.37 -0.14 -24.44
C GLN A 212 3.67 0.12 -23.68
N ILE A 213 4.44 -0.94 -23.38
CA ILE A 213 5.74 -0.82 -22.73
C ILE A 213 6.76 -0.18 -23.67
N GLU A 214 6.78 -0.57 -24.95
CA GLU A 214 7.63 0.06 -25.98
C GLU A 214 7.36 1.57 -26.12
N ALA A 215 6.13 2.00 -25.92
CA ALA A 215 5.75 3.42 -25.97
C ALA A 215 6.33 4.24 -24.79
N LEU A 216 6.76 3.59 -23.70
CA LEU A 216 7.45 4.23 -22.58
C LEU A 216 8.97 4.33 -22.80
N ALA A 217 9.50 3.64 -23.82
CA ALA A 217 10.91 3.76 -24.18
C ALA A 217 11.18 5.13 -24.79
N THR A 218 12.18 5.81 -24.28
CA THR A 218 12.67 7.08 -24.81
C THR A 218 14.15 6.97 -25.13
N GLU A 219 14.63 7.76 -26.08
CA GLU A 219 16.08 7.84 -26.31
C GLU A 219 16.73 8.52 -25.09
N PRO A 220 17.71 7.87 -24.46
CA PRO A 220 18.41 8.46 -23.32
C PRO A 220 19.09 9.78 -23.71
N VAL A 221 18.84 10.81 -22.94
CA VAL A 221 19.59 12.08 -23.04
C VAL A 221 20.58 12.10 -21.89
N GLU A 222 21.87 12.32 -22.20
CA GLU A 222 22.92 12.42 -21.18
C GLU A 222 22.65 13.61 -20.24
N ALA A 223 22.99 13.47 -18.97
CA ALA A 223 22.90 14.54 -18.00
C ALA A 223 23.68 15.78 -18.48
N THR A 224 23.10 16.96 -18.32
CA THR A 224 23.69 18.21 -18.76
C THR A 224 24.59 18.85 -17.69
N ALA A 225 24.58 18.36 -16.48
CA ALA A 225 25.35 18.91 -15.35
C ALA A 225 25.89 17.79 -14.43
N ASP A 226 27.09 18.04 -13.89
CA ASP A 226 27.71 17.23 -12.82
C ASP A 226 27.10 17.62 -11.47
N THR A 227 25.81 17.38 -11.28
CA THR A 227 25.03 17.77 -10.09
C THR A 227 24.81 16.56 -9.21
N ASN A 228 25.26 16.61 -7.97
CA ASN A 228 24.96 15.57 -6.98
C ASN A 228 23.48 15.55 -6.64
N VAL A 229 22.95 14.38 -6.30
CA VAL A 229 21.54 14.20 -5.92
C VAL A 229 21.42 13.52 -4.58
N ILE A 230 20.65 14.12 -3.67
CA ILE A 230 20.31 13.56 -2.37
C ILE A 230 18.78 13.51 -2.25
N VAL A 231 18.24 12.33 -1.99
CA VAL A 231 16.80 12.12 -1.71
C VAL A 231 16.66 11.55 -0.31
N VAL A 232 15.88 12.19 0.55
CA VAL A 232 15.60 11.77 1.91
C VAL A 232 14.13 11.43 2.05
N GLN A 233 13.83 10.19 2.35
CA GLN A 233 12.51 9.69 2.70
C GLN A 233 12.30 9.84 4.21
N LEU A 234 11.26 10.58 4.59
CA LEU A 234 10.88 10.84 5.98
C LEU A 234 9.74 9.91 6.38
N GLU A 235 9.96 9.05 7.34
CA GLU A 235 9.01 8.05 7.83
C GLU A 235 7.74 8.70 8.40
N SER A 236 6.58 8.28 7.89
CA SER A 236 5.24 8.70 8.36
C SER A 236 5.00 10.23 8.39
N PHE A 237 5.74 11.02 7.60
CA PHE A 237 5.55 12.47 7.53
C PHE A 237 4.37 12.83 6.63
N GLN A 238 3.42 13.56 7.20
CA GLN A 238 2.24 14.05 6.48
C GLN A 238 2.29 15.58 6.30
N THR A 239 1.65 16.07 5.23
CA THR A 239 1.59 17.52 4.97
C THR A 239 0.95 18.27 6.12
N SER A 240 0.05 17.66 6.87
CA SER A 240 -0.66 18.26 8.02
C SER A 240 0.25 18.72 9.15
N VAL A 241 1.49 18.21 9.27
CA VAL A 241 2.43 18.66 10.31
C VAL A 241 3.26 19.87 9.87
N ILE A 242 3.27 20.20 8.56
CA ILE A 242 4.03 21.33 8.03
C ILE A 242 3.27 22.66 8.28
N GLY A 243 3.93 23.60 8.95
CA GLY A 243 3.33 24.86 9.36
C GLY A 243 2.37 24.77 10.54
N GLN A 244 2.19 23.58 11.12
CA GLN A 244 1.33 23.39 12.29
C GLN A 244 2.02 23.87 13.56
N THR A 245 1.22 24.46 14.46
CA THR A 245 1.66 24.87 15.81
C THR A 245 0.80 24.21 16.87
N VAL A 246 1.44 23.73 17.95
CA VAL A 246 0.76 23.18 19.12
C VAL A 246 1.25 23.94 20.36
N ASN A 247 0.33 24.45 21.15
CA ASN A 247 0.61 25.29 22.33
C ASN A 247 1.62 26.41 22.05
N GLY A 248 1.55 27.01 20.83
CA GLY A 248 2.41 28.11 20.40
C GLY A 248 3.82 27.69 19.94
N GLN A 249 4.09 26.39 19.80
CA GLN A 249 5.33 25.83 19.31
C GLN A 249 5.11 25.20 17.93
N GLU A 250 6.01 25.43 16.99
CA GLU A 250 5.98 24.78 15.67
C GLU A 250 6.36 23.30 15.79
N LEU A 251 5.60 22.42 15.11
CA LEU A 251 5.93 20.99 15.06
C LEU A 251 7.18 20.74 14.24
N THR A 252 7.33 21.43 13.10
CA THR A 252 8.40 21.22 12.12
C THR A 252 9.12 22.52 11.77
N PRO A 253 9.81 23.17 12.73
CA PRO A 253 10.41 24.50 12.51
C PRO A 253 11.49 24.50 11.41
N ASN A 254 12.25 23.40 11.23
CA ASN A 254 13.30 23.33 10.22
C ASN A 254 12.71 23.18 8.81
N LEU A 255 11.78 22.25 8.60
CA LEU A 255 11.06 22.10 7.32
C LEU A 255 10.24 23.35 6.99
N ASN A 256 9.65 24.03 8.00
CA ASN A 256 8.97 25.30 7.79
C ASN A 256 9.93 26.37 7.24
N ALA A 257 11.15 26.46 7.78
CA ALA A 257 12.17 27.40 7.31
C ALA A 257 12.64 27.05 5.88
N LEU A 258 12.74 25.77 5.53
CA LEU A 258 13.15 25.32 4.20
C LEU A 258 12.17 25.72 3.08
N ARG A 259 10.93 26.12 3.39
CA ARG A 259 10.00 26.68 2.39
C ARG A 259 10.52 27.97 1.73
N ASP A 260 11.41 28.68 2.40
CA ASP A 260 12.06 29.87 1.84
C ASP A 260 13.29 29.55 0.97
N GLU A 261 13.80 28.32 1.05
CA GLU A 261 15.01 27.85 0.36
C GLU A 261 14.75 26.78 -0.71
N MET A 262 13.58 26.13 -0.70
CA MET A 262 13.23 24.98 -1.55
C MET A 262 11.90 25.20 -2.28
N LEU A 263 11.67 24.44 -3.34
CA LEU A 263 10.34 24.29 -3.94
C LEU A 263 9.51 23.41 -2.99
N TYR A 264 8.42 23.93 -2.45
CA TYR A 264 7.49 23.20 -1.58
C TYR A 264 6.22 22.84 -2.33
N PHE A 265 5.87 21.54 -2.36
CA PHE A 265 4.69 21.00 -3.04
C PHE A 265 3.68 20.51 -1.99
N PRO A 266 2.65 21.31 -1.64
CA PRO A 266 1.63 20.91 -0.65
C PRO A 266 0.64 19.88 -1.19
N ASN A 267 0.56 19.70 -2.52
CA ASN A 267 -0.36 18.82 -3.21
C ASN A 267 0.36 17.55 -3.72
N PHE A 268 1.29 17.02 -2.94
CA PHE A 268 1.97 15.77 -3.23
C PHE A 268 1.39 14.64 -2.38
N TYR A 269 1.20 13.46 -2.98
CA TYR A 269 0.45 12.37 -2.38
C TYR A 269 1.27 11.09 -2.35
N HIS A 270 1.19 10.37 -1.22
CA HIS A 270 1.71 9.02 -1.19
C HIS A 270 0.78 8.06 -1.92
N GLN A 271 1.39 7.08 -2.60
CA GLN A 271 0.70 6.08 -3.40
C GLN A 271 0.96 4.66 -2.90
N THR A 272 1.46 4.56 -1.66
CA THR A 272 1.77 3.29 -1.00
C THR A 272 0.52 2.44 -0.77
N HIS A 273 0.74 1.14 -0.64
CA HIS A 273 -0.26 0.15 -0.33
C HIS A 273 0.21 -0.74 0.83
N GLU A 274 0.28 -2.06 0.65
CA GLU A 274 0.62 -2.99 1.73
C GLU A 274 2.11 -3.01 2.09
N GLY A 275 2.99 -2.64 1.16
CA GLY A 275 4.42 -2.53 1.39
C GLY A 275 4.85 -1.26 2.15
N ARG A 276 3.92 -0.28 2.37
CA ARG A 276 4.17 0.94 3.16
C ARG A 276 5.48 1.63 2.76
N THR A 277 6.46 1.68 3.65
CA THR A 277 7.78 2.29 3.43
C THR A 277 8.46 1.74 2.18
N SER A 278 8.45 0.41 1.96
CA SER A 278 9.07 -0.21 0.78
C SER A 278 8.33 0.12 -0.53
N ASP A 279 7.02 0.36 -0.47
CA ASP A 279 6.24 0.83 -1.63
C ASP A 279 6.62 2.28 -2.00
N ALA A 280 6.82 3.16 -0.99
CA ALA A 280 7.29 4.51 -1.24
C ALA A 280 8.68 4.52 -1.89
N GLU A 281 9.62 3.72 -1.36
CA GLU A 281 10.95 3.52 -1.94
C GLU A 281 10.86 3.03 -3.39
N PHE A 282 10.02 2.01 -3.64
CA PHE A 282 9.82 1.44 -4.98
C PHE A 282 9.23 2.48 -5.95
N THR A 283 8.11 3.10 -5.55
CA THR A 283 7.37 4.02 -6.42
C THR A 283 8.22 5.24 -6.80
N VAL A 284 8.97 5.78 -5.84
CA VAL A 284 9.86 6.92 -6.07
C VAL A 284 11.03 6.57 -6.98
N ASN A 285 11.60 5.37 -6.87
CA ASN A 285 12.75 4.97 -7.69
C ASN A 285 12.36 4.38 -9.05
N ALA A 286 11.31 3.56 -9.11
CA ALA A 286 10.91 2.88 -10.34
C ALA A 286 9.86 3.63 -11.16
N SER A 287 9.20 4.64 -10.58
CA SER A 287 8.05 5.33 -11.18
C SER A 287 6.95 4.36 -11.65
N LEU A 288 6.72 3.31 -10.85
CA LEU A 288 5.67 2.31 -11.01
C LEU A 288 4.81 2.27 -9.73
N TYR A 289 3.58 1.79 -9.87
CA TYR A 289 2.68 1.66 -8.72
C TYR A 289 2.97 0.38 -7.92
N PRO A 290 2.72 0.35 -6.59
CA PRO A 290 2.81 -0.87 -5.79
C PRO A 290 1.91 -1.97 -6.33
N VAL A 291 2.25 -3.23 -6.04
CA VAL A 291 1.42 -4.39 -6.40
C VAL A 291 0.13 -4.47 -5.58
N GLN A 292 -0.82 -5.27 -6.04
CA GLN A 292 -2.13 -5.41 -5.41
C GLN A 292 -2.07 -6.05 -4.01
N SER A 293 -1.05 -6.86 -3.72
CA SER A 293 -0.85 -7.49 -2.42
C SER A 293 0.63 -7.66 -2.10
N GLY A 294 1.01 -7.38 -0.86
CA GLY A 294 2.37 -7.49 -0.36
C GLY A 294 3.30 -6.38 -0.88
N SER A 295 4.58 -6.67 -1.03
CA SER A 295 5.60 -5.71 -1.45
C SER A 295 6.39 -6.22 -2.66
N VAL A 296 6.72 -5.33 -3.59
CA VAL A 296 7.60 -5.62 -4.74
C VAL A 296 8.98 -6.08 -4.26
N TYR A 297 9.48 -5.49 -3.18
CA TYR A 297 10.79 -5.80 -2.60
C TYR A 297 10.97 -7.27 -2.19
N THR A 298 9.88 -7.91 -1.76
CA THR A 298 9.92 -9.31 -1.30
C THR A 298 9.50 -10.30 -2.38
N GLN A 299 8.53 -9.94 -3.21
CA GLN A 299 7.93 -10.86 -4.18
C GLN A 299 8.63 -10.84 -5.54
N TYR A 300 9.16 -9.69 -5.94
CA TYR A 300 9.71 -9.44 -7.27
C TYR A 300 11.15 -8.93 -7.24
N ALA A 301 11.90 -9.28 -6.20
CA ALA A 301 13.26 -8.81 -5.96
C ALA A 301 14.28 -9.19 -7.05
N THR A 302 13.95 -10.14 -7.92
CA THR A 302 14.82 -10.59 -9.00
C THR A 302 14.42 -10.05 -10.37
N ASN A 303 13.34 -9.25 -10.42
CA ASN A 303 12.85 -8.70 -11.67
C ASN A 303 13.72 -7.52 -12.13
N THR A 304 13.66 -7.26 -13.41
CA THR A 304 14.39 -6.16 -14.05
C THR A 304 13.58 -4.87 -14.00
N PHE A 305 14.19 -3.81 -13.47
CA PHE A 305 13.60 -2.47 -13.41
C PHE A 305 14.57 -1.45 -14.00
N ASP A 306 14.05 -0.51 -14.78
CA ASP A 306 14.83 0.65 -15.27
C ASP A 306 14.64 1.84 -14.31
N ALA A 307 14.98 1.61 -13.04
CA ALA A 307 14.77 2.55 -11.95
C ALA A 307 15.73 3.75 -12.00
N LEU A 308 15.40 4.81 -11.25
CA LEU A 308 16.20 6.04 -11.17
C LEU A 308 17.69 5.77 -10.86
N PRO A 309 18.07 4.94 -9.86
CA PRO A 309 19.49 4.66 -9.61
C PRO A 309 20.16 3.97 -10.80
N GLU A 310 19.48 3.08 -11.52
CA GLU A 310 20.02 2.42 -12.70
C GLU A 310 20.23 3.43 -13.87
N GLN A 311 19.27 4.32 -14.11
CA GLN A 311 19.39 5.36 -15.14
C GLN A 311 20.53 6.33 -14.82
N LEU A 312 20.67 6.75 -13.55
CA LEU A 312 21.76 7.62 -13.09
C LEU A 312 23.12 6.89 -13.14
N ARG A 313 23.18 5.61 -12.77
CA ARG A 313 24.40 4.80 -12.88
C ARG A 313 24.89 4.70 -14.33
N ARG A 314 23.97 4.51 -15.29
CA ARG A 314 24.31 4.54 -16.73
C ARG A 314 24.80 5.92 -17.18
N ALA A 315 24.33 6.99 -16.54
CA ALA A 315 24.81 8.36 -16.77
C ALA A 315 26.13 8.69 -16.05
N GLY A 316 26.72 7.71 -15.33
CA GLY A 316 28.04 7.86 -14.70
C GLY A 316 28.00 8.27 -13.22
N TYR A 317 26.81 8.28 -12.59
CA TYR A 317 26.68 8.55 -11.15
C TYR A 317 27.14 7.35 -10.32
N ASP A 318 27.79 7.63 -9.19
CA ASP A 318 27.97 6.66 -8.11
C ASP A 318 26.71 6.65 -7.24
N THR A 319 26.11 5.48 -7.02
CA THR A 319 24.75 5.37 -6.45
C THR A 319 24.77 4.68 -5.09
N ALA A 320 24.16 5.29 -4.09
CA ALA A 320 24.13 4.78 -2.72
C ALA A 320 22.73 4.81 -2.10
N ALA A 321 22.31 3.70 -1.50
CA ALA A 321 21.19 3.66 -0.58
C ALA A 321 21.71 3.68 0.87
N MET A 322 20.99 4.35 1.78
CA MET A 322 21.36 4.48 3.19
C MET A 322 20.13 4.25 4.07
N HIS A 323 20.24 3.29 5.01
CA HIS A 323 19.17 2.99 5.97
C HIS A 323 19.76 2.37 7.24
N ALA A 324 19.74 3.09 8.33
CA ALA A 324 20.40 2.69 9.58
C ALA A 324 19.62 1.61 10.38
N PHE A 325 19.13 0.59 9.68
CA PHE A 325 18.44 -0.58 10.20
C PHE A 325 18.97 -1.88 9.61
N ASP A 326 18.33 -3.02 9.91
CA ASP A 326 18.73 -4.33 9.39
C ASP A 326 18.58 -4.36 7.85
N LYS A 327 19.66 -4.71 7.18
CA LYS A 327 19.73 -4.76 5.72
C LYS A 327 18.80 -5.82 5.09
N GLU A 328 18.46 -6.86 5.84
CA GLU A 328 17.57 -7.93 5.39
C GLU A 328 16.09 -7.53 5.51
N PHE A 329 15.77 -6.50 6.31
CA PHE A 329 14.41 -6.02 6.46
C PHE A 329 13.86 -5.48 5.13
N TRP A 330 12.65 -5.90 4.74
CA TRP A 330 12.09 -5.69 3.39
C TRP A 330 12.97 -6.24 2.26
N ASN A 331 13.91 -7.17 2.54
CA ASN A 331 14.81 -7.72 1.52
C ASN A 331 15.65 -6.65 0.77
N ARG A 332 15.90 -5.50 1.41
CA ARG A 332 16.58 -4.34 0.80
C ARG A 332 17.95 -4.68 0.22
N ALA A 333 18.74 -5.51 0.92
CA ALA A 333 20.07 -5.86 0.45
C ALA A 333 20.08 -6.43 -0.96
N ASN A 334 19.11 -7.29 -1.30
CA ASN A 334 19.01 -7.87 -2.63
C ASN A 334 18.35 -6.89 -3.62
N PHE A 335 17.30 -6.19 -3.18
CA PHE A 335 16.52 -5.33 -4.08
C PHE A 335 17.29 -4.08 -4.51
N TYR A 336 18.04 -3.44 -3.61
CA TYR A 336 18.84 -2.26 -3.95
C TYR A 336 19.93 -2.58 -4.99
N GLU A 337 20.62 -3.73 -4.86
CA GLU A 337 21.55 -4.19 -5.88
C GLU A 337 20.87 -4.36 -7.25
N GLN A 338 19.66 -4.94 -7.26
CA GLN A 338 18.91 -5.21 -8.47
C GLN A 338 18.43 -3.95 -9.21
N ILE A 339 18.13 -2.86 -8.49
CA ILE A 339 17.66 -1.61 -9.10
C ILE A 339 18.76 -0.58 -9.36
N GLY A 340 20.04 -0.94 -9.17
CA GLY A 340 21.19 -0.16 -9.64
C GLY A 340 21.92 0.65 -8.57
N TYR A 341 21.79 0.34 -7.28
CA TYR A 341 22.65 0.93 -6.25
C TYR A 341 24.00 0.21 -6.19
N ASN A 342 25.10 0.98 -6.26
CA ASN A 342 26.47 0.48 -6.09
C ASN A 342 26.79 0.20 -4.61
N HIS A 343 26.22 0.99 -3.71
CA HIS A 343 26.51 0.95 -2.28
C HIS A 343 25.22 0.86 -1.46
N PHE A 344 25.26 0.10 -0.36
CA PHE A 344 24.19 0.11 0.63
C PHE A 344 24.80 0.24 2.05
N PHE A 345 24.65 1.43 2.65
CA PHE A 345 25.04 1.69 4.03
C PHE A 345 23.89 1.32 4.96
N HIS A 346 24.13 0.37 5.86
CA HIS A 346 23.12 -0.15 6.78
C HIS A 346 23.55 0.02 8.24
N GLN A 347 22.78 -0.45 9.21
CA GLN A 347 23.02 -0.17 10.64
C GLN A 347 24.46 -0.43 11.13
N ASP A 348 25.23 -1.34 10.50
CA ASP A 348 26.60 -1.65 10.92
C ASP A 348 27.62 -0.60 10.48
N ASP A 349 27.27 0.25 9.52
CA ASP A 349 28.10 1.33 9.00
C ASP A 349 27.97 2.61 9.84
N TYR A 350 27.09 2.63 10.84
CA TYR A 350 26.88 3.77 11.75
C TYR A 350 27.58 3.49 13.08
N PRO A 351 28.66 4.23 13.42
CA PRO A 351 29.52 3.91 14.56
C PRO A 351 28.87 4.16 15.91
N THR A 352 28.07 5.20 16.04
CA THR A 352 27.30 5.53 17.23
C THR A 352 25.88 5.00 17.04
N LYS A 353 25.35 4.30 18.03
CA LYS A 353 24.06 3.62 17.90
C LYS A 353 23.11 4.02 19.04
N PRO A 354 22.72 5.31 19.18
CA PRO A 354 21.56 5.62 20.00
C PRO A 354 20.33 5.08 19.25
N VAL A 355 19.82 3.94 19.72
CA VAL A 355 18.60 3.36 19.16
C VAL A 355 17.43 4.16 19.69
N ILE A 356 16.62 4.70 18.78
CA ILE A 356 15.36 5.39 19.07
C ILE A 356 14.27 4.68 18.27
N GLY A 357 13.27 4.16 18.97
CA GLY A 357 12.31 3.27 18.34
C GLY A 357 12.99 1.97 17.83
N MET A 358 12.95 1.72 16.54
CA MET A 358 13.44 0.48 15.94
C MET A 358 14.90 0.55 15.45
N ALA A 359 15.45 1.75 15.19
CA ALA A 359 16.72 1.93 14.48
C ALA A 359 17.65 2.95 15.16
N VAL A 360 18.78 3.23 14.52
CA VAL A 360 19.61 4.39 14.88
C VAL A 360 18.76 5.67 14.68
N GLY A 361 18.74 6.54 15.69
CA GLY A 361 17.93 7.76 15.65
C GLY A 361 18.30 8.67 14.48
N ASP A 362 17.31 9.35 13.88
CA ASP A 362 17.46 10.12 12.64
C ASP A 362 18.51 11.22 12.72
N LYS A 363 18.75 11.84 13.89
CA LYS A 363 19.82 12.84 14.05
C LYS A 363 21.20 12.27 13.77
N GLU A 364 21.50 11.11 14.33
CA GLU A 364 22.77 10.40 14.09
C GLU A 364 22.79 9.80 12.68
N PHE A 365 21.67 9.22 12.24
CA PHE A 365 21.56 8.65 10.90
C PHE A 365 21.86 9.69 9.82
N LEU A 366 21.14 10.81 9.78
CA LEU A 366 21.26 11.79 8.71
C LEU A 366 22.63 12.50 8.73
N THR A 367 23.17 12.84 9.92
CA THR A 367 24.49 13.49 10.00
C THR A 367 25.61 12.55 9.58
N THR A 368 25.61 11.28 10.03
CA THR A 368 26.60 10.28 9.60
C THR A 368 26.45 9.95 8.11
N SER A 369 25.22 9.97 7.58
CA SER A 369 25.00 9.78 6.14
C SER A 369 25.65 10.89 5.31
N VAL A 370 25.68 12.13 5.78
CA VAL A 370 26.44 13.21 5.11
C VAL A 370 27.93 12.89 5.10
N ASP A 371 28.50 12.32 6.19
CA ASP A 371 29.90 11.90 6.21
C ASP A 371 30.17 10.75 5.20
N HIS A 372 29.21 9.86 5.00
CA HIS A 372 29.33 8.78 4.00
C HIS A 372 29.36 9.30 2.56
N LEU A 373 28.73 10.46 2.26
CA LEU A 373 28.82 11.07 0.93
C LEU A 373 30.26 11.36 0.48
N ASP A 374 31.18 11.63 1.43
CA ASP A 374 32.59 11.85 1.14
C ASP A 374 33.33 10.60 0.61
N THR A 375 32.71 9.43 0.71
CA THR A 375 33.24 8.17 0.20
C THR A 375 32.76 7.83 -1.21
N LEU A 376 31.81 8.59 -1.75
CA LEU A 376 31.25 8.39 -3.09
C LEU A 376 32.03 9.20 -4.15
N ASP A 377 32.10 8.68 -5.34
CA ASP A 377 32.61 9.41 -6.50
C ASP A 377 31.54 10.40 -7.03
N GLU A 378 31.95 11.64 -7.37
CA GLU A 378 31.03 12.62 -7.95
C GLU A 378 30.94 12.47 -9.48
N PRO A 379 29.76 12.66 -10.10
CA PRO A 379 28.48 12.94 -9.43
C PRO A 379 27.91 11.71 -8.75
N PHE A 380 27.23 11.90 -7.62
CA PHE A 380 26.60 10.81 -6.88
C PHE A 380 25.07 10.98 -6.76
N TYR A 381 24.39 9.86 -6.60
CA TYR A 381 22.99 9.77 -6.17
C TYR A 381 22.92 9.04 -4.82
N SER A 382 22.40 9.69 -3.80
CA SER A 382 22.17 9.12 -2.47
C SER A 382 20.70 9.12 -2.11
N PHE A 383 20.18 7.95 -1.74
CA PHE A 383 18.81 7.74 -1.27
C PHE A 383 18.84 7.32 0.21
N MET A 384 18.30 8.16 1.08
CA MET A 384 18.35 7.99 2.54
C MET A 384 16.96 7.73 3.10
N VAL A 385 16.77 6.66 3.90
CA VAL A 385 15.50 6.26 4.48
C VAL A 385 15.56 6.44 6.01
N ALA A 386 14.91 7.48 6.53
CA ALA A 386 14.74 7.76 7.95
C ALA A 386 13.71 6.80 8.58
N LEU A 387 13.74 6.61 9.92
CA LEU A 387 12.87 5.64 10.59
C LEU A 387 12.37 6.05 11.98
N THR A 388 12.82 7.13 12.58
CA THR A 388 12.47 7.44 14.00
C THR A 388 10.99 7.67 14.21
N SER A 389 10.29 8.26 13.24
CA SER A 389 8.84 8.51 13.32
C SER A 389 7.96 7.31 12.90
N HIS A 390 8.48 6.10 13.05
CA HIS A 390 7.71 4.86 12.83
C HIS A 390 6.85 4.51 14.04
N THR A 391 5.63 4.03 13.79
CA THR A 391 4.72 3.53 14.84
C THR A 391 5.39 2.40 15.65
N PRO A 392 5.25 2.34 16.99
CA PRO A 392 4.36 3.11 17.87
C PRO A 392 4.92 4.45 18.38
N TYR A 393 5.82 5.10 17.65
CA TYR A 393 6.34 6.45 17.92
C TYR A 393 7.15 6.55 19.22
N GLU A 394 7.94 5.53 19.52
CA GLU A 394 8.76 5.48 20.74
C GLU A 394 9.91 6.46 20.68
N ILE A 395 9.99 7.38 21.64
CA ILE A 395 11.06 8.34 21.77
C ILE A 395 11.44 8.53 23.26
N PRO A 396 12.74 8.60 23.62
CA PRO A 396 13.17 8.86 24.98
C PRO A 396 12.67 10.20 25.53
N ASP A 397 12.34 10.25 26.82
CA ASP A 397 11.82 11.48 27.46
C ASP A 397 12.77 12.68 27.31
N GLU A 398 14.09 12.45 27.30
CA GLU A 398 15.11 13.47 27.09
C GLU A 398 15.08 14.10 25.69
N GLU A 399 14.45 13.44 24.71
CA GLU A 399 14.27 13.96 23.35
C GLU A 399 12.89 14.60 23.11
N LYS A 400 11.96 14.43 24.04
CA LYS A 400 10.65 15.09 24.01
C LYS A 400 10.81 16.58 24.31
N ARG A 401 10.69 17.43 23.30
CA ARG A 401 10.98 18.88 23.40
C ARG A 401 9.74 19.76 23.37
N LEU A 402 8.60 19.24 22.90
CA LEU A 402 7.36 19.99 22.78
C LEU A 402 6.58 19.96 24.10
N ASP A 403 5.91 21.07 24.42
CA ASP A 403 4.81 21.06 25.39
C ASP A 403 3.54 20.62 24.68
N LEU A 404 3.17 19.35 24.88
CA LEU A 404 1.96 18.76 24.34
C LEU A 404 0.86 18.58 25.39
N SER A 405 0.84 19.45 26.43
CA SER A 405 -0.24 19.44 27.42
C SER A 405 -1.62 19.52 26.74
N GLY A 406 -2.49 18.56 27.05
CA GLY A 406 -3.80 18.36 26.39
C GLY A 406 -3.84 17.26 25.33
N TYR A 407 -2.71 16.53 25.13
CA TYR A 407 -2.60 15.33 24.31
C TYR A 407 -2.22 14.09 25.15
N ASP A 408 -2.27 14.22 26.47
CA ASP A 408 -1.73 13.28 27.47
C ASP A 408 -1.98 11.80 27.16
N ASP A 409 -0.90 11.02 27.11
CA ASP A 409 -0.87 9.57 26.87
C ASP A 409 -1.55 9.12 25.56
N SER A 410 -1.59 9.97 24.53
CA SER A 410 -2.14 9.63 23.24
C SER A 410 -1.07 9.22 22.22
N LEU A 411 -1.44 8.38 21.26
CA LEU A 411 -0.54 8.01 20.18
C LEU A 411 -0.19 9.22 19.29
N LEU A 412 -1.07 10.20 19.20
CA LEU A 412 -0.85 11.47 18.51
C LEU A 412 0.21 12.34 19.23
N GLU A 413 0.25 12.32 20.58
CA GLU A 413 1.31 12.97 21.35
C GLU A 413 2.67 12.40 20.99
N ASP A 414 2.80 11.08 21.00
CA ASP A 414 4.04 10.38 20.68
C ASP A 414 4.45 10.65 19.22
N TYR A 415 3.50 10.63 18.28
CA TYR A 415 3.74 10.96 16.87
C TYR A 415 4.32 12.39 16.73
N TYR A 416 3.73 13.39 17.38
CA TYR A 416 4.22 14.76 17.28
C TYR A 416 5.62 14.94 17.86
N HIS A 417 5.96 14.23 18.93
CA HIS A 417 7.31 14.24 19.48
C HIS A 417 8.34 13.63 18.51
N THR A 418 8.01 12.50 17.87
CA THR A 418 8.90 11.85 16.90
C THR A 418 9.09 12.68 15.63
N VAL A 419 8.00 13.28 15.10
CA VAL A 419 8.04 14.20 13.95
C VAL A 419 8.94 15.39 14.26
N HIS A 420 8.82 16.00 15.45
CA HIS A 420 9.66 17.14 15.85
C HIS A 420 11.14 16.73 15.98
N TYR A 421 11.41 15.53 16.46
CA TYR A 421 12.77 14.99 16.53
C TYR A 421 13.39 14.79 15.14
N SER A 422 12.64 14.20 14.20
CA SER A 422 13.09 13.97 12.84
C SER A 422 13.22 15.26 12.04
N ASP A 423 12.36 16.26 12.28
CA ASP A 423 12.53 17.63 11.75
C ASP A 423 13.85 18.26 12.22
N ALA A 424 14.19 18.09 13.51
CA ALA A 424 15.48 18.56 14.02
C ALA A 424 16.68 17.83 13.37
N ALA A 425 16.53 16.55 13.03
CA ALA A 425 17.54 15.79 12.28
C ALA A 425 17.74 16.34 10.86
N VAL A 426 16.65 16.69 10.17
CA VAL A 426 16.71 17.38 8.86
C VAL A 426 17.47 18.71 8.99
N GLY A 427 17.18 19.50 10.04
CA GLY A 427 17.90 20.76 10.30
C GLY A 427 19.42 20.56 10.44
N LEU A 428 19.84 19.57 11.25
CA LEU A 428 21.26 19.23 11.43
C LEU A 428 21.93 18.78 10.13
N MET A 429 21.26 17.95 9.34
CA MET A 429 21.75 17.52 8.03
C MET A 429 21.98 18.70 7.09
N VAL A 430 21.01 19.62 7.00
CA VAL A 430 21.10 20.80 6.13
C VAL A 430 22.22 21.74 6.60
N GLU A 431 22.38 21.95 7.91
CA GLU A 431 23.48 22.72 8.47
C GLU A 431 24.83 22.13 8.09
N GLN A 432 24.99 20.80 8.18
CA GLN A 432 26.21 20.10 7.79
C GLN A 432 26.49 20.22 6.28
N LEU A 433 25.48 19.97 5.43
CA LEU A 433 25.62 20.14 3.97
C LEU A 433 26.04 21.57 3.58
N LYS A 434 25.55 22.59 4.30
CA LYS A 434 25.96 23.99 4.10
C LYS A 434 27.40 24.22 4.58
N ALA A 435 27.78 23.64 5.70
CA ALA A 435 29.14 23.76 6.25
C ALA A 435 30.19 23.08 5.37
N ASP A 436 29.83 21.98 4.71
CA ASP A 436 30.67 21.18 3.81
C ASP A 436 30.62 21.70 2.36
N GLU A 437 29.98 22.87 2.13
CA GLU A 437 29.83 23.52 0.79
C GLU A 437 29.12 22.63 -0.26
N LYS A 438 28.38 21.59 0.19
CA LYS A 438 27.64 20.67 -0.68
C LYS A 438 26.23 21.18 -1.04
N TRP A 439 25.63 22.03 -0.18
CA TRP A 439 24.24 22.47 -0.33
C TRP A 439 23.94 23.13 -1.67
N ASP A 440 24.76 24.07 -2.11
CA ASP A 440 24.43 24.91 -3.27
C ASP A 440 24.48 24.14 -4.61
N ASN A 441 25.41 23.18 -4.73
CA ASN A 441 25.64 22.42 -5.96
C ASN A 441 24.95 21.03 -5.97
N THR A 442 24.07 20.76 -5.02
CA THR A 442 23.36 19.48 -4.92
C THR A 442 21.87 19.69 -5.13
N LEU A 443 21.23 18.79 -5.89
CA LEU A 443 19.79 18.65 -5.92
C LEU A 443 19.39 17.87 -4.67
N VAL A 444 18.64 18.50 -3.76
CA VAL A 444 18.22 17.90 -2.49
C VAL A 444 16.70 17.77 -2.46
N VAL A 445 16.22 16.60 -2.09
CA VAL A 445 14.78 16.27 -1.98
C VAL A 445 14.49 15.74 -0.58
N PHE A 446 13.45 16.26 0.07
CA PHE A 446 12.82 15.67 1.25
C PHE A 446 11.36 15.36 0.93
N TYR A 447 10.90 14.14 1.25
CA TYR A 447 9.49 13.78 1.07
C TYR A 447 9.01 12.83 2.17
N GLY A 448 7.69 12.89 2.48
CA GLY A 448 7.04 11.93 3.35
C GLY A 448 6.70 10.64 2.60
N ASP A 449 6.84 9.49 3.25
CA ASP A 449 6.62 8.20 2.60
C ASP A 449 5.15 7.75 2.62
N HIS A 450 4.45 7.88 3.74
CA HIS A 450 3.05 7.51 3.88
C HIS A 450 2.39 8.16 5.11
N ASP A 451 1.13 7.82 5.35
CA ASP A 451 0.34 8.29 6.50
C ASP A 451 0.84 7.69 7.83
N SER A 452 0.46 8.35 8.92
CA SER A 452 0.80 7.94 10.29
C SER A 452 -0.04 6.77 10.83
N GLY A 453 -1.12 6.36 10.14
CA GLY A 453 -2.11 5.42 10.69
C GLY A 453 -3.06 6.03 11.73
N LEU A 454 -3.11 7.38 11.84
CA LEU A 454 -3.95 8.13 12.77
C LEU A 454 -5.01 8.99 12.06
N THR A 455 -5.26 8.72 10.77
CA THR A 455 -5.95 9.59 9.82
C THR A 455 -7.34 9.11 9.40
N ALA A 456 -7.71 7.86 9.70
CA ALA A 456 -9.03 7.35 9.39
C ALA A 456 -10.14 8.08 10.18
N ALA A 457 -11.36 8.07 9.66
CA ALA A 457 -12.49 8.72 10.32
C ALA A 457 -12.66 8.20 11.76
N GLY A 458 -12.60 9.14 12.72
CA GLY A 458 -12.66 8.86 14.15
C GLY A 458 -11.31 8.59 14.84
N ASP A 459 -10.21 8.52 14.10
CA ASP A 459 -8.85 8.45 14.65
C ASP A 459 -8.42 9.80 15.24
N GLU A 460 -7.37 9.79 16.07
CA GLU A 460 -6.97 10.96 16.86
C GLU A 460 -6.65 12.20 16.01
N MET A 461 -5.95 12.03 14.89
CA MET A 461 -5.59 13.13 14.01
C MET A 461 -6.80 13.65 13.25
N ALA A 462 -7.68 12.77 12.74
CA ALA A 462 -8.90 13.15 12.03
C ALA A 462 -9.85 13.91 12.97
N VAL A 463 -10.02 13.45 14.21
CA VAL A 463 -10.83 14.11 15.24
C VAL A 463 -10.24 15.49 15.59
N LYS A 464 -8.91 15.60 15.71
CA LYS A 464 -8.24 16.86 16.03
C LYS A 464 -8.31 17.87 14.89
N ALA A 465 -8.26 17.39 13.66
CA ALA A 465 -8.40 18.21 12.45
C ALA A 465 -9.87 18.55 12.11
N ASP A 466 -10.85 17.98 12.83
CA ASP A 466 -12.29 18.06 12.52
C ASP A 466 -12.60 17.58 11.09
N ALA A 467 -11.84 16.57 10.63
CA ALA A 467 -11.96 15.99 9.29
C ALA A 467 -12.99 14.86 9.31
N ASP A 468 -14.12 15.07 8.64
CA ASP A 468 -15.22 14.09 8.58
C ASP A 468 -15.77 13.84 7.15
N SER A 469 -15.51 14.75 6.23
CA SER A 469 -15.88 14.57 4.82
C SER A 469 -14.89 13.67 4.07
N THR A 470 -15.36 13.07 2.97
CA THR A 470 -14.52 12.22 2.10
C THR A 470 -13.26 12.92 1.62
N VAL A 471 -13.36 14.20 1.24
CA VAL A 471 -12.24 14.99 0.73
C VAL A 471 -11.26 15.37 1.83
N GLU A 472 -11.76 15.79 3.00
CA GLU A 472 -10.91 16.14 4.15
C GLU A 472 -10.12 14.94 4.65
N LEU A 473 -10.76 13.78 4.78
CA LEU A 473 -10.09 12.52 5.15
C LEU A 473 -9.06 12.10 4.09
N PHE A 474 -9.39 12.24 2.79
CA PHE A 474 -8.43 12.00 1.71
C PHE A 474 -7.20 12.92 1.82
N GLN A 475 -7.41 14.21 1.99
CA GLN A 475 -6.32 15.18 2.12
C GLN A 475 -5.45 14.87 3.35
N LEU A 476 -6.09 14.54 4.47
CA LEU A 476 -5.39 14.21 5.70
C LEU A 476 -4.58 12.92 5.58
N ASP A 477 -5.15 11.88 4.96
CA ASP A 477 -4.53 10.57 4.81
C ASP A 477 -3.41 10.57 3.77
N ARG A 478 -3.69 11.08 2.57
CA ARG A 478 -2.83 10.90 1.40
C ARG A 478 -1.77 11.97 1.21
N SER A 479 -1.94 13.18 1.76
CA SER A 479 -1.00 14.26 1.52
C SER A 479 0.28 14.08 2.34
N VAL A 480 1.41 14.03 1.66
CA VAL A 480 2.76 14.01 2.25
C VAL A 480 3.55 15.21 1.76
N PRO A 481 4.44 15.80 2.57
CA PRO A 481 5.22 16.94 2.13
C PRO A 481 6.25 16.52 1.08
N LEU A 482 6.48 17.41 0.10
CA LEU A 482 7.59 17.30 -0.83
C LEU A 482 8.32 18.65 -0.91
N PHE A 483 9.63 18.59 -0.69
CA PHE A 483 10.54 19.72 -0.85
C PHE A 483 11.63 19.35 -1.85
N ILE A 484 11.83 20.19 -2.87
CA ILE A 484 12.89 20.01 -3.86
C ILE A 484 13.75 21.26 -3.93
N LYS A 485 15.05 21.13 -3.76
CA LYS A 485 16.02 22.18 -3.98
C LYS A 485 16.90 21.82 -5.17
N PRO A 486 16.61 22.32 -6.38
CA PRO A 486 17.53 22.24 -7.50
C PRO A 486 18.88 22.89 -7.18
N ALA A 487 19.95 22.42 -7.78
CA ALA A 487 21.25 23.07 -7.67
C ALA A 487 21.16 24.56 -8.10
N GLY A 488 21.74 25.45 -7.30
CA GLY A 488 21.75 26.88 -7.58
C GLY A 488 20.41 27.61 -7.38
N LEU A 489 19.40 26.99 -6.76
CA LEU A 489 18.15 27.68 -6.43
C LEU A 489 18.42 28.79 -5.42
N GLU A 490 18.13 30.04 -5.78
CA GLU A 490 18.39 31.23 -4.93
C GLU A 490 17.27 31.47 -3.90
N ARG A 491 16.04 31.05 -4.19
CA ARG A 491 14.87 31.29 -3.33
C ARG A 491 13.81 30.24 -3.52
N GLY A 492 13.27 29.76 -2.41
CA GLY A 492 12.15 28.83 -2.37
C GLY A 492 10.83 29.44 -2.84
N GLN A 493 9.93 28.58 -3.25
CA GLN A 493 8.55 28.94 -3.61
C GLN A 493 7.60 27.77 -3.37
N THR A 494 6.33 28.07 -3.12
CA THR A 494 5.28 27.06 -3.09
C THR A 494 4.81 26.78 -4.52
N VAL A 495 4.88 25.51 -4.93
CA VAL A 495 4.43 25.01 -6.24
C VAL A 495 3.08 24.32 -6.04
N GLN A 496 2.05 24.77 -6.74
CA GLN A 496 0.69 24.24 -6.58
C GLN A 496 0.41 22.99 -7.46
N ALA A 497 1.39 22.55 -8.23
CA ALA A 497 1.25 21.32 -9.00
C ALA A 497 0.86 20.14 -8.09
N SER A 498 -0.06 19.31 -8.58
CA SER A 498 -0.52 18.10 -7.92
C SER A 498 0.17 16.89 -8.55
N GLY A 499 0.59 15.94 -7.72
CA GLY A 499 1.15 14.68 -8.18
C GLY A 499 1.41 13.71 -7.05
N GLY A 500 2.04 12.59 -7.36
CA GLY A 500 2.34 11.53 -6.41
C GLY A 500 3.78 11.03 -6.46
N GLN A 501 4.07 10.04 -5.66
CA GLN A 501 5.41 9.45 -5.56
C GLN A 501 5.92 8.91 -6.90
N VAL A 502 5.02 8.43 -7.76
CA VAL A 502 5.36 7.97 -9.13
C VAL A 502 5.99 9.06 -10.00
N ASP A 503 5.73 10.33 -9.68
CA ASP A 503 6.19 11.50 -10.45
C ASP A 503 7.58 11.99 -10.01
N LEU A 504 8.13 11.49 -8.89
CA LEU A 504 9.35 12.05 -8.32
C LEU A 504 10.60 11.70 -9.14
N ALA A 505 10.78 10.45 -9.58
CA ALA A 505 11.91 10.08 -10.44
C ALA A 505 11.91 10.86 -11.78
N PRO A 506 10.78 10.95 -12.51
CA PRO A 506 10.71 11.81 -13.69
C PRO A 506 11.05 13.28 -13.42
N THR A 507 10.63 13.82 -12.27
CA THR A 507 10.94 15.20 -11.88
C THR A 507 12.43 15.40 -11.61
N ILE A 508 13.09 14.44 -10.95
CA ILE A 508 14.54 14.48 -10.71
C ILE A 508 15.30 14.42 -12.03
N LEU A 509 14.93 13.50 -12.92
CA LEU A 509 15.56 13.36 -14.23
C LEU A 509 15.40 14.63 -15.08
N ASP A 510 14.20 15.23 -15.08
CA ASP A 510 13.92 16.49 -15.77
C ASP A 510 14.82 17.63 -15.25
N LEU A 511 14.96 17.77 -13.93
CA LEU A 511 15.86 18.75 -13.31
C LEU A 511 17.35 18.53 -13.65
N LEU A 512 17.73 17.31 -13.99
CA LEU A 512 19.08 16.96 -14.46
C LEU A 512 19.23 17.09 -15.97
N GLY A 513 18.15 17.44 -16.69
CA GLY A 513 18.11 17.52 -18.16
C GLY A 513 18.13 16.16 -18.84
N MET A 514 17.75 15.10 -18.12
CA MET A 514 17.64 13.72 -18.62
C MET A 514 16.20 13.40 -19.00
N THR A 515 16.01 12.46 -19.91
CA THR A 515 14.68 11.97 -20.29
C THR A 515 14.38 10.65 -19.57
N PRO A 516 13.26 10.55 -18.81
CA PRO A 516 12.89 9.30 -18.16
C PRO A 516 12.52 8.22 -19.19
N THR A 517 12.86 6.97 -18.93
CA THR A 517 12.46 5.83 -19.76
C THR A 517 11.82 4.74 -18.92
N TYR A 518 10.81 4.06 -19.49
CA TYR A 518 10.00 3.02 -18.83
C TYR A 518 9.34 3.45 -17.51
N MET A 519 9.02 4.73 -17.37
CA MET A 519 8.38 5.33 -16.21
C MET A 519 6.94 5.72 -16.52
N LEU A 520 6.01 5.56 -15.53
CA LEU A 520 4.59 5.91 -15.70
C LEU A 520 4.28 7.33 -15.23
N GLY A 521 5.06 7.86 -14.29
CA GLY A 521 4.93 9.23 -13.81
C GLY A 521 5.43 10.26 -14.80
N ARG A 522 5.19 11.54 -14.48
CA ARG A 522 5.61 12.71 -15.27
C ARG A 522 6.26 13.75 -14.36
N SER A 523 7.04 14.66 -14.93
CA SER A 523 7.60 15.76 -14.15
C SER A 523 6.51 16.61 -13.48
N LEU A 524 6.68 16.91 -12.20
CA LEU A 524 5.84 17.86 -11.44
C LEU A 524 6.03 19.32 -11.89
N LEU A 525 6.98 19.55 -12.80
CA LEU A 525 7.29 20.86 -13.37
C LEU A 525 6.66 21.06 -14.74
N ASP A 526 5.94 20.05 -15.25
CA ASP A 526 5.17 20.15 -16.49
C ASP A 526 3.98 21.13 -16.30
N ASP A 527 3.57 21.77 -17.40
CA ASP A 527 2.44 22.70 -17.38
C ASP A 527 1.08 22.02 -17.21
N GLU A 528 0.97 20.73 -17.56
CA GLU A 528 -0.28 19.94 -17.49
C GLU A 528 -0.41 19.24 -16.13
N PRO A 529 -1.61 19.19 -15.53
CA PRO A 529 -1.84 18.46 -14.30
C PRO A 529 -1.49 16.97 -14.39
N ASN A 530 -0.91 16.40 -13.32
CA ASN A 530 -0.62 14.97 -13.26
C ASN A 530 -1.85 14.20 -12.76
N LEU A 531 -2.11 13.03 -13.37
CA LEU A 531 -3.11 12.09 -12.90
C LEU A 531 -2.50 11.25 -11.76
N THR A 532 -2.84 11.59 -10.53
CA THR A 532 -2.36 10.88 -9.34
C THR A 532 -3.29 9.71 -9.03
N VAL A 533 -2.84 8.49 -9.30
CA VAL A 533 -3.64 7.27 -9.15
C VAL A 533 -3.26 6.54 -7.86
N PHE A 534 -4.26 5.99 -7.16
CA PHE A 534 -4.07 5.18 -5.95
C PHE A 534 -4.47 3.73 -6.18
N ARG A 535 -3.86 2.80 -5.44
CA ARG A 535 -4.00 1.36 -5.65
C ARG A 535 -5.44 0.83 -5.57
N ASN A 536 -6.32 1.50 -4.86
CA ASN A 536 -7.75 1.17 -4.79
C ASN A 536 -8.56 1.62 -6.03
N GLY A 537 -7.91 2.30 -6.99
CA GLY A 537 -8.54 2.85 -8.20
C GLY A 537 -9.15 4.23 -8.02
N SER A 538 -9.01 4.86 -6.84
CA SER A 538 -9.28 6.29 -6.70
C SER A 538 -8.18 7.09 -7.40
N PHE A 539 -8.47 8.33 -7.75
CA PHE A 539 -7.47 9.22 -8.35
C PHE A 539 -7.78 10.68 -8.06
N ARG A 540 -6.74 11.51 -8.15
CA ARG A 540 -6.85 12.96 -8.23
C ARG A 540 -6.34 13.46 -9.58
N TYR A 541 -7.07 14.41 -10.18
CA TYR A 541 -6.65 15.15 -11.36
C TYR A 541 -7.14 16.60 -11.26
N ASP A 542 -6.21 17.55 -11.16
CA ASP A 542 -6.51 18.97 -10.92
C ASP A 542 -7.42 19.16 -9.67
N ASP A 543 -8.61 19.71 -9.81
CA ASP A 543 -9.61 19.85 -8.72
C ASP A 543 -10.49 18.59 -8.52
N LEU A 544 -10.35 17.56 -9.35
CA LEU A 544 -11.19 16.37 -9.28
C LEU A 544 -10.61 15.31 -8.35
N TYR A 545 -11.45 14.72 -7.50
CA TYR A 545 -11.16 13.51 -6.75
C TYR A 545 -12.24 12.46 -7.00
N PHE A 546 -11.83 11.31 -7.52
CA PHE A 546 -12.70 10.16 -7.78
C PHE A 546 -12.51 9.07 -6.73
N VAL A 547 -13.62 8.60 -6.17
CA VAL A 547 -13.67 7.45 -5.26
C VAL A 547 -14.49 6.34 -5.91
N PRO A 548 -13.88 5.19 -6.25
CA PRO A 548 -14.61 4.09 -6.89
C PRO A 548 -15.57 3.42 -5.92
N ASP A 549 -16.74 3.01 -6.41
CA ASP A 549 -17.59 2.06 -5.70
C ASP A 549 -17.07 0.64 -5.94
N LEU A 550 -16.50 0.03 -4.90
CA LEU A 550 -15.89 -1.29 -5.01
C LEU A 550 -16.94 -2.43 -5.11
N THR A 551 -18.21 -2.15 -4.82
CA THR A 551 -19.31 -3.13 -4.93
C THR A 551 -19.92 -3.18 -6.34
N GLU A 552 -19.69 -2.14 -7.14
CA GLU A 552 -20.23 -1.97 -8.48
C GLU A 552 -19.13 -2.18 -9.55
N PRO A 553 -19.49 -2.33 -10.84
CA PRO A 553 -18.50 -2.45 -11.93
C PRO A 553 -17.49 -1.30 -11.96
N VAL A 554 -16.31 -1.55 -12.53
CA VAL A 554 -15.31 -0.50 -12.75
C VAL A 554 -15.92 0.66 -13.55
N GLY A 555 -15.67 1.88 -13.08
CA GLY A 555 -16.25 3.10 -13.63
C GLY A 555 -17.39 3.68 -12.80
N SER A 556 -17.94 2.91 -11.84
CA SER A 556 -18.91 3.42 -10.86
C SER A 556 -18.17 4.04 -9.67
N GLY A 557 -18.72 5.12 -9.13
CA GLY A 557 -18.13 5.81 -7.98
C GLY A 557 -18.68 7.23 -7.81
N MET A 558 -18.01 7.98 -6.94
CA MET A 558 -18.33 9.38 -6.65
C MET A 558 -17.20 10.28 -7.14
N CYS A 559 -17.54 11.46 -7.62
CA CYS A 559 -16.61 12.49 -8.05
C CYS A 559 -16.81 13.72 -7.15
N TYR A 560 -15.70 14.28 -6.67
CA TYR A 560 -15.70 15.43 -5.76
C TYR A 560 -14.82 16.56 -6.30
N SER A 561 -15.14 17.82 -5.93
CA SER A 561 -14.20 18.92 -6.01
C SER A 561 -13.27 18.86 -4.79
N VAL A 562 -11.96 18.89 -5.01
CA VAL A 562 -10.97 18.93 -3.92
C VAL A 562 -10.97 20.29 -3.23
N GLU A 563 -11.21 21.38 -3.99
CA GLU A 563 -11.20 22.74 -3.45
C GLU A 563 -12.39 23.04 -2.54
N THR A 564 -13.59 22.54 -2.91
CA THR A 564 -14.83 22.88 -2.17
C THR A 564 -15.37 21.73 -1.34
N GLY A 565 -14.93 20.49 -1.57
CA GLY A 565 -15.48 19.28 -0.95
C GLY A 565 -16.83 18.84 -1.51
N ASP A 566 -17.39 19.56 -2.50
CA ASP A 566 -18.72 19.30 -3.04
C ASP A 566 -18.75 18.05 -3.94
N ASP A 567 -19.90 17.35 -3.94
CA ASP A 567 -20.19 16.30 -4.89
C ASP A 567 -20.31 16.88 -6.32
N LEU A 568 -19.60 16.27 -7.25
CA LEU A 568 -19.66 16.58 -8.68
C LEU A 568 -20.37 15.48 -9.46
N PRO A 569 -20.97 15.80 -10.64
CA PRO A 569 -21.46 14.77 -11.53
C PRO A 569 -20.34 13.80 -11.95
N LEU A 570 -20.58 12.49 -11.94
CA LEU A 570 -19.59 11.47 -12.31
C LEU A 570 -18.92 11.75 -13.66
N GLN A 571 -19.65 12.36 -14.60
CA GLN A 571 -19.15 12.77 -15.93
C GLN A 571 -17.91 13.67 -15.86
N ALA A 572 -17.67 14.38 -14.77
CA ALA A 572 -16.46 15.19 -14.60
C ALA A 572 -15.21 14.32 -14.45
N CYS A 573 -15.32 13.20 -13.72
CA CYS A 573 -14.23 12.24 -13.50
C CYS A 573 -14.13 11.17 -14.60
N GLU A 574 -15.22 10.89 -15.34
CA GLU A 574 -15.33 9.78 -16.30
C GLU A 574 -14.18 9.72 -17.33
N PRO A 575 -13.66 10.83 -17.89
CA PRO A 575 -12.56 10.77 -18.86
C PRO A 575 -11.27 10.15 -18.32
N TYR A 576 -11.03 10.20 -17.01
CA TYR A 576 -9.79 9.78 -16.37
C TYR A 576 -9.87 8.39 -15.74
N ILE A 577 -11.07 7.81 -15.59
CA ILE A 577 -11.27 6.51 -14.93
C ILE A 577 -10.54 5.39 -15.68
N ASP A 578 -10.67 5.37 -17.00
CA ASP A 578 -10.04 4.34 -17.83
C ASP A 578 -8.53 4.48 -17.85
N GLU A 579 -8.02 5.70 -17.88
CA GLU A 579 -6.59 6.00 -17.84
C GLU A 579 -5.98 5.57 -16.50
N ALA A 580 -6.61 5.92 -15.38
CA ALA A 580 -6.17 5.51 -14.06
C ALA A 580 -6.11 3.97 -13.92
N ALA A 581 -7.14 3.28 -14.39
CA ALA A 581 -7.16 1.82 -14.39
C ALA A 581 -6.09 1.21 -15.30
N GLU A 582 -5.79 1.85 -16.43
CA GLU A 582 -4.77 1.38 -17.37
C GLU A 582 -3.36 1.56 -16.82
N GLN A 583 -3.05 2.68 -16.15
CA GLN A 583 -1.77 2.90 -15.49
C GLN A 583 -1.48 1.82 -14.44
N LEU A 584 -2.46 1.48 -13.59
CA LEU A 584 -2.32 0.40 -12.61
C LEU A 584 -2.06 -0.95 -13.27
N ARG A 585 -2.82 -1.29 -14.33
CA ARG A 585 -2.64 -2.56 -15.06
C ARG A 585 -1.30 -2.64 -15.77
N LEU A 586 -0.83 -1.52 -16.35
CA LEU A 586 0.47 -1.50 -17.01
C LEU A 586 1.60 -1.69 -16.01
N SER A 587 1.52 -1.04 -14.85
CA SER A 587 2.44 -1.27 -13.73
C SER A 587 2.45 -2.74 -13.30
N ASP A 588 1.26 -3.33 -13.03
CA ASP A 588 1.16 -4.75 -12.66
C ASP A 588 1.77 -5.66 -13.74
N THR A 589 1.50 -5.38 -15.02
CA THR A 589 2.07 -6.16 -16.12
C THR A 589 3.60 -6.07 -16.14
N MET A 590 4.15 -4.86 -15.97
CA MET A 590 5.60 -4.65 -15.95
C MET A 590 6.26 -5.40 -14.80
N ILE A 591 5.64 -5.41 -13.63
CA ILE A 591 6.16 -6.07 -12.43
C ILE A 591 5.93 -7.58 -12.49
N GLU A 592 4.67 -8.04 -12.60
CA GLU A 592 4.31 -9.45 -12.44
C GLU A 592 4.86 -10.35 -13.55
N LYS A 593 5.08 -9.79 -14.75
CA LYS A 593 5.63 -10.53 -15.90
C LYS A 593 7.12 -10.32 -16.14
N ASP A 594 7.81 -9.58 -15.24
CA ASP A 594 9.22 -9.16 -15.43
C ASP A 594 9.44 -8.59 -16.84
N ALA A 595 8.53 -7.72 -17.27
CA ALA A 595 8.40 -7.33 -18.66
C ALA A 595 9.65 -6.63 -19.20
N LEU A 596 10.37 -5.85 -18.37
CA LEU A 596 11.55 -5.12 -18.81
C LEU A 596 12.75 -6.02 -19.10
N SER A 597 12.75 -7.27 -18.64
CA SER A 597 13.78 -8.25 -18.99
C SER A 597 13.83 -8.52 -20.50
N ASP A 598 12.72 -8.33 -21.23
CA ASP A 598 12.64 -8.47 -22.69
C ASP A 598 13.21 -7.25 -23.44
N PHE A 599 13.27 -6.07 -22.81
CA PHE A 599 13.62 -4.80 -23.46
C PHE A 599 15.02 -4.29 -23.11
N THR A 600 15.55 -4.63 -21.94
CA THR A 600 16.83 -4.08 -21.43
C THR A 600 18.04 -5.00 -21.65
N GLN A 601 17.88 -6.21 -22.21
CA GLN A 601 18.98 -7.19 -22.40
C GLN A 601 19.91 -6.88 -23.59
N HIS A 602 19.87 -5.71 -24.20
CA HIS A 602 20.59 -5.42 -25.44
C HIS A 602 21.72 -4.38 -25.35
N ASP A 603 22.18 -4.00 -24.12
CA ASP A 603 23.34 -3.10 -24.00
C ASP A 603 24.50 -3.68 -23.17
#